data_9a77adc23d41b92c477664f10795fb46
#
_entry.id   9a77adc23d41b92c477664f10795fb46
#
_cell.length_a   1.000
_cell.length_b   1.000
_cell.length_c   1.000
_cell.angle_alpha   90.00
_cell.angle_beta   90.00
_cell.angle_gamma   90.00
#
_symmetry.space_group_name_H-M   'P 1'
#
loop_
_entity.id
_entity.type
_entity.pdbx_description
1 polymer ?
#
loop_
_entity_poly.entity_id
_entity_poly.type
_entity_poly.pdbx_seq_one_letter_code
_entity_poly.pdbx_strand_id
1 'polypeptide(L)'
;QAFWLRSPGRGEIRPFALPEPGRGDVVVRTLRSGVSRGTETLVFRGGVPPSQHAAMRAPFQEGDFPGPVKYGYLNVGVVEQGPLELRGHTVFCLYPHQTAYVVPAGAVNVVPDDVPPTRAVLAGTVETAVNALWDAPPLVGDRVAVVGAGMVGCCVARLLARFPAVEVTLVDVDASRAGVAAA
;
A
#
# COMPACT_ATOMS: atom_id res chain seq x y z
N GLN A 1 17.60 6.02 4.87
CA GLN A 1 17.27 5.11 5.98
C GLN A 1 16.17 4.14 5.54
N ALA A 2 16.17 2.91 6.03
CA ALA A 2 15.18 1.90 5.76
C ALA A 2 14.70 1.25 7.06
N PHE A 3 13.39 0.91 7.12
CA PHE A 3 12.85 0.12 8.22
C PHE A 3 13.06 -1.36 7.95
N TRP A 4 13.63 -2.05 8.93
CA TRP A 4 13.84 -3.48 8.91
C TRP A 4 13.14 -4.15 10.09
N LEU A 5 12.47 -5.25 9.82
CA LEU A 5 12.09 -6.19 10.86
C LEU A 5 13.28 -7.12 11.10
N ARG A 6 14.00 -6.91 12.21
CA ARG A 6 15.18 -7.72 12.58
C ARG A 6 14.80 -9.15 12.95
N SER A 7 13.73 -9.28 13.69
CA SER A 7 13.13 -10.54 14.12
C SER A 7 11.67 -10.27 14.55
N PRO A 8 10.81 -11.27 14.69
CA PRO A 8 9.43 -11.08 15.13
C PRO A 8 9.31 -10.12 16.34
N GLY A 9 8.50 -9.08 16.18
CA GLY A 9 8.26 -8.03 17.17
C GLY A 9 9.39 -7.01 17.37
N ARG A 10 10.47 -7.07 16.57
CA ARG A 10 11.62 -6.17 16.72
C ARG A 10 11.95 -5.46 15.40
N GLY A 11 11.41 -4.25 15.26
CA GLY A 11 11.75 -3.34 14.17
C GLY A 11 12.94 -2.44 14.50
N GLU A 12 13.69 -2.03 13.47
CA GLU A 12 14.80 -1.08 13.59
C GLU A 12 14.94 -0.23 12.32
N ILE A 13 15.48 0.97 12.48
CA ILE A 13 15.86 1.82 11.35
C ILE A 13 17.34 1.60 11.07
N ARG A 14 17.67 1.23 9.84
CA ARG A 14 19.04 1.04 9.37
C ARG A 14 19.46 2.15 8.40
N PRO A 15 20.72 2.58 8.44
CA PRO A 15 21.27 3.36 7.35
C PRO A 15 21.23 2.53 6.05
N PHE A 16 21.08 3.22 4.93
CA PHE A 16 21.03 2.61 3.62
C PHE A 16 21.80 3.48 2.63
N ALA A 17 22.72 2.88 1.89
CA ALA A 17 23.38 3.52 0.77
C ALA A 17 22.55 3.29 -0.50
N LEU A 18 22.17 4.35 -1.20
CA LEU A 18 21.49 4.18 -2.49
C LEU A 18 22.45 3.57 -3.50
N PRO A 19 22.02 2.55 -4.26
CA PRO A 19 22.78 2.08 -5.39
C PRO A 19 22.83 3.17 -6.47
N GLU A 20 23.87 3.15 -7.31
CA GLU A 20 23.93 4.00 -8.49
C GLU A 20 22.79 3.63 -9.45
N PRO A 21 22.01 4.61 -9.93
CA PRO A 21 20.93 4.33 -10.86
C PRO A 21 21.48 3.88 -12.21
N GLY A 22 20.95 2.78 -12.73
CA GLY A 22 21.23 2.31 -14.08
C GLY A 22 20.48 3.11 -15.15
N ARG A 23 20.76 2.79 -16.42
CA ARG A 23 20.03 3.40 -17.54
C ARG A 23 18.55 2.96 -17.48
N GLY A 24 17.66 3.95 -17.39
CA GLY A 24 16.20 3.71 -17.29
C GLY A 24 15.69 3.53 -15.87
N ASP A 25 16.54 3.69 -14.86
CA ASP A 25 16.12 3.75 -13.47
C ASP A 25 15.68 5.16 -13.05
N VAL A 26 14.90 5.22 -12.00
CA VAL A 26 14.54 6.45 -11.30
C VAL A 26 15.05 6.40 -9.86
N VAL A 27 15.52 7.54 -9.37
CA VAL A 27 15.77 7.77 -7.95
C VAL A 27 14.54 8.46 -7.37
N VAL A 28 13.91 7.84 -6.40
CA VAL A 28 12.70 8.37 -5.76
C VAL A 28 13.01 8.72 -4.32
N ARG A 29 12.70 9.96 -3.93
CA ARG A 29 12.71 10.41 -2.53
C ARG A 29 11.31 10.28 -1.96
N THR A 30 11.16 9.45 -0.93
CA THR A 30 9.87 9.19 -0.27
C THR A 30 9.30 10.44 0.40
N LEU A 31 8.04 10.71 0.13
CA LEU A 31 7.22 11.71 0.82
C LEU A 31 6.32 11.08 1.88
N ARG A 32 5.74 9.94 1.55
CA ARG A 32 4.84 9.18 2.44
C ARG A 32 5.05 7.69 2.23
N SER A 33 4.96 6.94 3.32
CA SER A 33 4.94 5.48 3.29
C SER A 33 3.76 5.00 4.14
N GLY A 34 2.89 4.19 3.56
CA GLY A 34 1.69 3.68 4.21
C GLY A 34 1.95 2.33 4.87
N VAL A 35 1.35 2.11 6.03
CA VAL A 35 1.40 0.82 6.73
C VAL A 35 0.08 0.09 6.54
N SER A 36 0.13 -1.12 5.96
CA SER A 36 -1.01 -2.02 5.92
C SER A 36 -1.18 -2.72 7.26
N ARG A 37 -2.12 -2.23 8.08
CA ARG A 37 -2.32 -2.72 9.44
C ARG A 37 -2.47 -4.24 9.54
N GLY A 38 -3.21 -4.87 8.63
CA GLY A 38 -3.43 -6.32 8.64
C GLY A 38 -2.17 -7.09 8.28
N THR A 39 -1.74 -6.94 7.05
CA THR A 39 -0.62 -7.69 6.47
C THR A 39 0.70 -7.42 7.20
N GLU A 40 1.01 -6.15 7.43
CA GLU A 40 2.29 -5.81 8.06
C GLU A 40 2.34 -6.13 9.56
N THR A 41 1.19 -6.13 10.26
CA THR A 41 1.13 -6.65 11.62
C THR A 41 1.41 -8.17 11.64
N LEU A 42 0.88 -8.92 10.67
CA LEU A 42 1.16 -10.36 10.55
C LEU A 42 2.65 -10.60 10.33
N VAL A 43 3.25 -9.87 9.39
CA VAL A 43 4.71 -9.92 9.11
C VAL A 43 5.49 -9.52 10.36
N PHE A 44 5.14 -8.40 11.01
CA PHE A 44 5.83 -7.89 12.21
C PHE A 44 5.84 -8.91 13.36
N ARG A 45 4.75 -9.66 13.52
CA ARG A 45 4.63 -10.70 14.55
C ARG A 45 5.29 -12.02 14.16
N GLY A 46 5.82 -12.15 12.95
CA GLY A 46 6.38 -13.39 12.42
C GLY A 46 5.33 -14.48 12.18
N GLY A 47 4.07 -14.06 11.98
CA GLY A 47 2.94 -14.98 11.85
C GLY A 47 2.66 -15.44 10.41
N VAL A 48 3.51 -15.10 9.44
CA VAL A 48 3.34 -15.57 8.05
C VAL A 48 3.61 -17.08 8.00
N PRO A 49 2.63 -17.91 7.61
CA PRO A 49 2.86 -19.34 7.50
C PRO A 49 3.91 -19.66 6.43
N PRO A 50 4.78 -20.66 6.63
CA PRO A 50 5.82 -21.02 5.64
C PRO A 50 5.26 -21.26 4.23
N SER A 51 4.07 -21.85 4.10
CA SER A 51 3.40 -22.09 2.83
C SER A 51 2.99 -20.78 2.10
N GLN A 52 2.97 -19.65 2.80
CA GLN A 52 2.59 -18.34 2.25
C GLN A 52 3.79 -17.42 2.01
N HIS A 53 5.01 -17.83 2.36
CA HIS A 53 6.19 -16.98 2.24
C HIS A 53 6.39 -16.46 0.81
N ALA A 54 6.20 -17.31 -0.20
CA ALA A 54 6.33 -16.92 -1.60
C ALA A 54 5.20 -15.99 -2.05
N ALA A 55 3.96 -16.31 -1.70
CA ALA A 55 2.78 -15.54 -2.10
C ALA A 55 2.70 -14.16 -1.43
N MET A 56 3.20 -14.04 -0.20
CA MET A 56 3.20 -12.78 0.56
C MET A 56 4.47 -11.95 0.36
N ARG A 57 5.42 -12.42 -0.46
CA ARG A 57 6.62 -11.64 -0.76
C ARG A 57 6.25 -10.34 -1.48
N ALA A 58 6.60 -9.22 -0.87
CA ALA A 58 6.37 -7.90 -1.46
C ALA A 58 7.37 -7.62 -2.61
N PRO A 59 6.99 -6.79 -3.61
CA PRO A 59 7.94 -6.25 -4.56
C PRO A 59 9.10 -5.54 -3.85
N PHE A 60 10.31 -5.71 -4.36
CA PHE A 60 11.54 -5.12 -3.79
C PHE A 60 11.80 -5.46 -2.31
N GLN A 61 11.16 -6.51 -1.79
CA GLN A 61 11.49 -7.03 -0.47
C GLN A 61 12.94 -7.50 -0.43
N GLU A 62 13.64 -7.13 0.63
CA GLU A 62 14.97 -7.66 0.94
C GLU A 62 14.88 -8.55 2.19
N GLY A 63 15.63 -9.66 2.18
CA GLY A 63 15.53 -10.67 3.23
C GLY A 63 14.26 -11.52 3.13
N ASP A 64 14.07 -12.39 4.10
CA ASP A 64 13.03 -13.42 4.09
C ASP A 64 12.27 -13.46 5.43
N PHE A 65 11.04 -13.97 5.39
CA PHE A 65 10.26 -14.20 6.60
C PHE A 65 10.87 -15.34 7.45
N PRO A 66 10.80 -15.25 8.78
CA PRO A 66 10.20 -14.19 9.58
C PRO A 66 11.13 -12.99 9.84
N GLY A 67 12.34 -12.99 9.29
CA GLY A 67 13.31 -11.90 9.41
C GLY A 67 14.77 -12.41 9.50
N PRO A 68 15.78 -11.52 9.26
CA PRO A 68 15.64 -10.09 8.97
C PRO A 68 14.98 -9.81 7.61
N VAL A 69 14.01 -8.90 7.57
CA VAL A 69 13.30 -8.54 6.34
C VAL A 69 13.00 -7.03 6.27
N LYS A 70 13.21 -6.44 5.10
CA LYS A 70 12.74 -5.10 4.74
C LYS A 70 11.45 -5.27 3.97
N TYR A 71 10.33 -4.89 4.57
CA TYR A 71 8.99 -5.13 4.06
C TYR A 71 8.20 -3.82 3.93
N GLY A 72 7.11 -3.86 3.21
CA GLY A 72 6.22 -2.75 2.90
C GLY A 72 5.99 -2.66 1.40
N TYR A 73 4.94 -1.96 0.99
CA TYR A 73 4.56 -1.86 -0.42
C TYR A 73 3.68 -0.64 -0.74
N LEU A 74 3.56 0.31 0.17
CA LEU A 74 2.82 1.55 -0.06
C LEU A 74 3.76 2.75 0.07
N ASN A 75 4.34 3.18 -1.03
CA ASN A 75 5.29 4.29 -1.03
C ASN A 75 4.89 5.35 -2.07
N VAL A 76 4.92 6.60 -1.64
CA VAL A 76 4.73 7.78 -2.51
C VAL A 76 5.94 8.67 -2.36
N GLY A 77 6.53 9.07 -3.46
CA GLY A 77 7.71 9.90 -3.47
C GLY A 77 7.79 10.82 -4.68
N VAL A 78 8.84 11.61 -4.74
CA VAL A 78 9.17 12.46 -5.89
C VAL A 78 10.37 11.88 -6.62
N VAL A 79 10.29 11.82 -7.93
CA VAL A 79 11.41 11.42 -8.79
C VAL A 79 12.45 12.52 -8.83
N GLU A 80 13.62 12.28 -8.24
CA GLU A 80 14.73 13.23 -8.23
C GLU A 80 15.68 13.06 -9.43
N GLN A 81 15.86 11.81 -9.89
CA GLN A 81 16.70 11.47 -11.04
C GLN A 81 16.01 10.40 -11.89
N GLY A 82 16.28 10.40 -13.19
CA GLY A 82 15.74 9.44 -14.16
C GLY A 82 15.38 10.09 -15.49
N PRO A 83 14.53 9.46 -16.30
CA PRO A 83 14.01 10.02 -17.54
C PRO A 83 13.37 11.40 -17.33
N LEU A 84 13.57 12.32 -18.27
CA LEU A 84 13.15 13.73 -18.14
C LEU A 84 11.64 13.85 -17.87
N GLU A 85 10.85 13.01 -18.51
CA GLU A 85 9.38 12.97 -18.40
C GLU A 85 8.88 12.56 -17.02
N LEU A 86 9.72 11.97 -16.18
CA LEU A 86 9.34 11.55 -14.82
C LEU A 86 9.91 12.46 -13.74
N ARG A 87 10.94 13.27 -14.04
CA ARG A 87 11.61 14.12 -13.05
C ARG A 87 10.65 15.13 -12.44
N GLY A 88 10.67 15.25 -11.12
CA GLY A 88 9.82 16.17 -10.38
C GLY A 88 8.39 15.68 -10.16
N HIS A 89 7.95 14.64 -10.87
CA HIS A 89 6.63 14.09 -10.66
C HIS A 89 6.53 13.33 -9.33
N THR A 90 5.36 13.44 -8.71
CA THR A 90 4.98 12.56 -7.61
C THR A 90 4.60 11.20 -8.18
N VAL A 91 5.13 10.14 -7.59
CA VAL A 91 4.91 8.76 -8.04
C VAL A 91 4.51 7.85 -6.89
N PHE A 92 3.69 6.85 -7.19
CA PHE A 92 3.42 5.70 -6.32
C PHE A 92 4.27 4.51 -6.76
N CYS A 93 4.82 3.77 -5.79
CA CYS A 93 5.57 2.55 -6.02
C CYS A 93 5.26 1.52 -4.94
N LEU A 94 5.16 0.24 -5.33
CA LEU A 94 5.08 -0.88 -4.40
C LEU A 94 6.47 -1.13 -3.79
N TYR A 95 6.92 -0.23 -2.92
CA TYR A 95 8.27 -0.27 -2.35
C TYR A 95 8.24 -0.31 -0.81
N PRO A 96 9.17 -1.03 -0.16
CA PRO A 96 9.33 -1.07 1.30
C PRO A 96 9.51 0.30 1.94
N HIS A 97 9.35 0.37 3.26
CA HIS A 97 9.51 1.60 4.04
C HIS A 97 10.96 2.09 4.03
N GLN A 98 11.26 3.06 3.19
CA GLN A 98 12.60 3.62 2.98
C GLN A 98 12.53 5.07 2.57
N THR A 99 13.51 5.90 2.98
CA THR A 99 13.50 7.35 2.72
C THR A 99 13.81 7.73 1.29
N ALA A 100 14.56 6.91 0.57
CA ALA A 100 14.83 7.04 -0.87
C ALA A 100 15.23 5.69 -1.45
N TYR A 101 14.99 5.48 -2.74
CA TYR A 101 15.26 4.21 -3.40
C TYR A 101 15.49 4.39 -4.90
N VAL A 102 16.07 3.36 -5.52
CA VAL A 102 16.28 3.26 -6.97
C VAL A 102 15.47 2.09 -7.51
N VAL A 103 14.69 2.32 -8.55
CA VAL A 103 13.88 1.29 -9.22
C VAL A 103 13.80 1.57 -10.72
N PRO A 104 13.53 0.55 -11.56
CA PRO A 104 13.21 0.78 -12.96
C PRO A 104 12.05 1.76 -13.13
N ALA A 105 12.12 2.65 -14.11
CA ALA A 105 11.07 3.64 -14.39
C ALA A 105 9.68 3.01 -14.59
N GLY A 106 9.61 1.79 -15.12
CA GLY A 106 8.36 1.04 -15.26
C GLY A 106 7.74 0.53 -13.95
N ALA A 107 8.46 0.64 -12.82
CA ALA A 107 7.94 0.23 -11.51
C ALA A 107 7.21 1.36 -10.76
N VAL A 108 7.21 2.57 -11.30
CA VAL A 108 6.52 3.72 -10.70
C VAL A 108 5.30 4.11 -11.52
N ASN A 109 4.27 4.60 -10.83
CA ASN A 109 3.07 5.15 -11.43
C ASN A 109 2.96 6.63 -11.08
N VAL A 110 2.84 7.50 -12.08
CA VAL A 110 2.68 8.93 -11.87
C VAL A 110 1.35 9.19 -11.17
N VAL A 111 1.41 9.94 -10.08
CA VAL A 111 0.22 10.37 -9.34
C VAL A 111 -0.33 11.64 -10.01
N PRO A 112 -1.64 11.71 -10.32
CA PRO A 112 -2.26 12.92 -10.85
C PRO A 112 -2.02 14.13 -9.93
N ASP A 113 -1.83 15.32 -10.51
CA ASP A 113 -1.45 16.54 -9.79
C ASP A 113 -2.48 16.98 -8.74
N ASP A 114 -3.76 16.65 -8.94
CA ASP A 114 -4.87 16.93 -8.02
C ASP A 114 -4.97 15.92 -6.86
N VAL A 115 -4.15 14.86 -6.85
CA VAL A 115 -4.13 13.84 -5.80
C VAL A 115 -2.95 14.10 -4.85
N PRO A 116 -3.20 14.56 -3.62
CA PRO A 116 -2.12 14.81 -2.68
C PRO A 116 -1.44 13.51 -2.24
N PRO A 117 -0.12 13.52 -1.93
CA PRO A 117 0.63 12.32 -1.52
C PRO A 117 0.03 11.56 -0.33
N THR A 118 -0.67 12.28 0.57
CA THR A 118 -1.39 11.70 1.72
C THR A 118 -2.59 10.85 1.31
N ARG A 119 -3.15 11.06 0.13
CA ARG A 119 -4.21 10.21 -0.46
C ARG A 119 -3.61 9.17 -1.40
N ALA A 120 -2.62 9.54 -2.19
CA ALA A 120 -1.96 8.64 -3.13
C ALA A 120 -1.36 7.40 -2.44
N VAL A 121 -0.93 7.52 -1.19
CA VAL A 121 -0.40 6.39 -0.41
C VAL A 121 -1.42 5.26 -0.17
N LEU A 122 -2.72 5.55 -0.36
CA LEU A 122 -3.79 4.54 -0.28
C LEU A 122 -3.99 3.75 -1.58
N ALA A 123 -3.24 4.04 -2.64
CA ALA A 123 -3.45 3.43 -3.97
C ALA A 123 -3.52 1.90 -3.92
N GLY A 124 -2.58 1.23 -3.24
CA GLY A 124 -2.63 -0.23 -3.11
C GLY A 124 -3.80 -0.76 -2.25
N THR A 125 -4.32 0.04 -1.32
CA THR A 125 -5.53 -0.31 -0.57
C THR A 125 -6.79 -0.15 -1.44
N VAL A 126 -6.82 0.90 -2.25
CA VAL A 126 -7.91 1.15 -3.20
C VAL A 126 -7.90 0.09 -4.30
N GLU A 127 -6.73 -0.30 -4.80
CA GLU A 127 -6.57 -1.43 -5.73
C GLU A 127 -7.19 -2.71 -5.17
N THR A 128 -6.91 -3.05 -3.91
CA THR A 128 -7.54 -4.21 -3.24
C THR A 128 -9.07 -4.09 -3.22
N ALA A 129 -9.58 -2.88 -2.96
CA ALA A 129 -11.03 -2.65 -2.96
C ALA A 129 -11.63 -2.76 -4.37
N VAL A 130 -10.94 -2.29 -5.40
CA VAL A 130 -11.37 -2.45 -6.81
C VAL A 130 -11.40 -3.91 -7.19
N ASN A 131 -10.36 -4.69 -6.86
CA ASN A 131 -10.32 -6.13 -7.12
C ASN A 131 -11.48 -6.86 -6.43
N ALA A 132 -11.82 -6.50 -5.20
CA ALA A 132 -12.97 -7.05 -4.49
C ALA A 132 -14.30 -6.82 -5.25
N LEU A 133 -14.46 -5.63 -5.88
CA LEU A 133 -15.64 -5.34 -6.68
C LEU A 133 -15.65 -6.07 -8.04
N TRP A 134 -14.48 -6.36 -8.59
CA TRP A 134 -14.37 -7.17 -9.82
C TRP A 134 -14.68 -8.65 -9.55
N ASP A 135 -14.25 -9.16 -8.38
CA ASP A 135 -14.51 -10.56 -7.98
C ASP A 135 -15.97 -10.78 -7.56
N ALA A 136 -16.61 -9.76 -6.99
CA ALA A 136 -18.02 -9.75 -6.61
C ALA A 136 -18.72 -8.53 -7.22
N PRO A 137 -18.99 -8.53 -8.54
CA PRO A 137 -19.49 -7.36 -9.25
C PRO A 137 -20.89 -6.96 -8.76
N PRO A 138 -21.06 -5.72 -8.25
CA PRO A 138 -22.35 -5.24 -7.80
C PRO A 138 -23.26 -4.92 -8.97
N LEU A 139 -24.55 -5.21 -8.82
CA LEU A 139 -25.61 -4.85 -9.75
C LEU A 139 -26.39 -3.65 -9.25
N VAL A 140 -27.09 -2.97 -10.18
CA VAL A 140 -27.97 -1.84 -9.85
C VAL A 140 -29.06 -2.31 -8.87
N GLY A 141 -29.18 -1.62 -7.73
CA GLY A 141 -30.19 -1.92 -6.72
C GLY A 141 -29.78 -3.00 -5.71
N ASP A 142 -28.55 -3.50 -5.73
CA ASP A 142 -28.08 -4.47 -4.77
C ASP A 142 -28.05 -3.92 -3.34
N ARG A 143 -28.25 -4.81 -2.38
CA ARG A 143 -28.05 -4.57 -0.95
C ARG A 143 -26.81 -5.31 -0.50
N VAL A 144 -25.73 -4.58 -0.24
CA VAL A 144 -24.39 -5.13 0.04
C VAL A 144 -23.99 -4.86 1.48
N ALA A 145 -23.67 -5.90 2.23
CA ALA A 145 -23.06 -5.79 3.55
C ALA A 145 -21.53 -5.94 3.43
N VAL A 146 -20.79 -4.90 3.87
CA VAL A 146 -19.34 -4.94 3.99
C VAL A 146 -18.98 -5.19 5.44
N VAL A 147 -18.37 -6.34 5.74
CA VAL A 147 -18.00 -6.73 7.10
C VAL A 147 -16.54 -6.33 7.38
N GLY A 148 -16.35 -5.46 8.36
CA GLY A 148 -15.08 -4.89 8.75
C GLY A 148 -14.91 -3.44 8.26
N ALA A 149 -15.03 -2.46 9.17
CA ALA A 149 -14.80 -1.04 8.91
C ALA A 149 -13.32 -0.64 9.07
N GLY A 150 -12.42 -1.52 8.65
CA GLY A 150 -11.00 -1.21 8.48
C GLY A 150 -10.75 -0.42 7.19
N MET A 151 -9.47 -0.13 6.89
CA MET A 151 -9.08 0.67 5.73
C MET A 151 -9.62 0.08 4.41
N VAL A 152 -9.48 -1.24 4.18
CA VAL A 152 -9.98 -1.90 2.96
C VAL A 152 -11.50 -1.86 2.92
N GLY A 153 -12.19 -2.24 4.01
CA GLY A 153 -13.65 -2.25 4.04
C GLY A 153 -14.26 -0.86 3.82
N CYS A 154 -13.66 0.19 4.39
CA CYS A 154 -14.08 1.56 4.12
C CYS A 154 -13.88 1.95 2.64
N CYS A 155 -12.77 1.54 2.00
CA CYS A 155 -12.56 1.76 0.57
C CYS A 155 -13.61 1.01 -0.28
N VAL A 156 -13.89 -0.24 0.03
CA VAL A 156 -14.95 -1.04 -0.64
C VAL A 156 -16.30 -0.36 -0.50
N ALA A 157 -16.70 0.00 0.73
CA ALA A 157 -17.98 0.66 0.97
C ALA A 157 -18.09 2.01 0.24
N ARG A 158 -16.99 2.79 0.21
CA ARG A 158 -16.93 4.07 -0.51
C ARG A 158 -17.09 3.91 -2.03
N LEU A 159 -16.50 2.86 -2.61
CA LEU A 159 -16.67 2.56 -4.03
C LEU A 159 -18.09 2.08 -4.32
N LEU A 160 -18.62 1.16 -3.53
CA LEU A 160 -20.00 0.66 -3.68
C LEU A 160 -21.06 1.77 -3.60
N ALA A 161 -20.86 2.75 -2.71
CA ALA A 161 -21.75 3.90 -2.58
C ALA A 161 -21.80 4.81 -3.84
N ARG A 162 -20.96 4.54 -4.86
CA ARG A 162 -20.99 5.23 -6.16
C ARG A 162 -21.77 4.46 -7.24
N PHE A 163 -22.16 3.23 -6.95
CA PHE A 163 -22.99 2.45 -7.88
C PHE A 163 -24.45 2.87 -7.78
N PRO A 164 -25.18 2.94 -8.91
CA PRO A 164 -26.57 3.36 -8.93
C PRO A 164 -27.48 2.48 -8.06
N ALA A 165 -28.20 3.10 -7.13
CA ALA A 165 -29.19 2.46 -6.26
C ALA A 165 -28.66 1.30 -5.40
N VAL A 166 -27.33 1.18 -5.23
CA VAL A 166 -26.76 0.18 -4.31
C VAL A 166 -26.89 0.70 -2.88
N GLU A 167 -27.48 -0.13 -2.02
CA GLU A 167 -27.55 0.13 -0.58
C GLU A 167 -26.40 -0.55 0.12
N VAL A 168 -25.52 0.23 0.77
CA VAL A 168 -24.32 -0.28 1.46
C VAL A 168 -24.52 -0.26 2.97
N THR A 169 -24.32 -1.40 3.61
CA THR A 169 -24.27 -1.52 5.08
C THR A 169 -22.84 -1.88 5.48
N LEU A 170 -22.14 -0.98 6.20
CA LEU A 170 -20.81 -1.25 6.76
C LEU A 170 -20.96 -1.77 8.20
N VAL A 171 -20.42 -2.94 8.49
CA VAL A 171 -20.56 -3.64 9.77
C VAL A 171 -19.20 -3.80 10.43
N ASP A 172 -19.09 -3.45 11.71
CA ASP A 172 -17.90 -3.72 12.52
C ASP A 172 -18.29 -4.04 13.98
N VAL A 173 -17.45 -4.78 14.68
CA VAL A 173 -17.61 -5.06 16.11
C VAL A 173 -17.14 -3.89 16.98
N ASP A 174 -16.34 -2.99 16.43
CA ASP A 174 -15.79 -1.81 17.11
C ASP A 174 -16.71 -0.60 16.87
N ALA A 175 -17.52 -0.25 17.87
CA ALA A 175 -18.45 0.88 17.80
C ALA A 175 -17.76 2.23 17.53
N SER A 176 -16.46 2.37 17.83
CA SER A 176 -15.70 3.59 17.52
C SER A 176 -15.55 3.84 16.01
N ARG A 177 -15.79 2.82 15.18
CA ARG A 177 -15.77 2.91 13.72
C ARG A 177 -16.99 3.58 13.11
N ALA A 178 -18.08 3.75 13.86
CA ALA A 178 -19.30 4.39 13.35
C ALA A 178 -19.04 5.79 12.78
N GLY A 179 -18.14 6.57 13.40
CA GLY A 179 -17.77 7.90 12.91
C GLY A 179 -17.05 7.89 11.56
N VAL A 180 -16.36 6.80 11.21
CA VAL A 180 -15.69 6.65 9.90
C VAL A 180 -16.74 6.34 8.81
N ALA A 181 -17.78 5.59 9.16
CA ALA A 181 -18.85 5.23 8.22
C ALA A 181 -19.74 6.43 7.83
N ALA A 182 -19.80 7.45 8.70
CA ALA A 182 -20.60 8.66 8.48
C ALA A 182 -19.90 9.73 7.61
N ALA A 183 -18.58 9.56 7.35
CA ALA A 183 -17.75 10.50 6.59
C ALA A 183 -17.65 10.11 5.12
#